data_c7900f0477bd64b16de02a1315af7d5d
#
_entry.id   c7900f0477bd64b16de02a1315af7d5d
#
_cell.length_a   1.000
_cell.length_b   1.000
_cell.length_c   1.000
_cell.angle_alpha   90.00
_cell.angle_beta   90.00
_cell.angle_gamma   90.00
#
_symmetry.space_group_name_H-M   'P 1'
#
loop_
_entity.id
_entity.type
_entity.pdbx_description
1 polymer ?
#
loop_
_entity_poly.entity_id
_entity_poly.type
_entity_poly.pdbx_seq_one_letter_code
_entity_poly.pdbx_strand_id
1 'polypeptide(L)'
;AKDGHLPDNFAIIGVGRQEMLSEEFRDEMTANLKEFAGTKGDAEHIKWFCERTFYTGGDFDDDKKLFKDIKDMLRDVCSAHEIPENYFYYMAIPPDLFANVAQKIVKNGLGKEENGNWRRFIFEKPFGHDLDSAKKLNTDLLKILKERQIYRIDHFLGKETVQNLLVFRFGNSIFEPIWNRNYIDHVQITVAETLGVEQRGNYYEKAGALRDMIPNHLFQLVTLTAMEPPVSFDADSVRDEQVKILQAIKTFTPEEALHDVVRGQYGSGTRTPSSAMSAKHEQNISPEEPAIADEGVRVPAYRDEPSVAEESTTETYAALKLDIDNWRWADVPFYIRTGKRMAAKYSSIVIQFKKAPFVLFRDTSIEKLTTNRIEIHIQPDEGITLHFGAKIPGPIVQMGAVDMDFNYVDHFGEQLSTGYERLLFDCMIGDATLFQRADMVESSWATVTPILDVWSAIPPREFPKYESGTWGPADADELLARDGRKWKNAEPPANSSAAK
;
A
#
# COMPACT_ATOMS: atom_id res chain seq x y z
N ALA A 1 -13.52 -15.05 -10.80
CA ALA A 1 -14.45 -15.98 -11.42
C ALA A 1 -14.73 -15.59 -12.88
N LYS A 2 -15.32 -14.44 -13.12
CA LYS A 2 -15.71 -13.99 -14.47
C LYS A 2 -14.53 -13.93 -15.46
N ASP A 3 -13.36 -13.57 -14.98
CA ASP A 3 -12.12 -13.42 -15.77
C ASP A 3 -11.29 -14.73 -15.85
N GLY A 4 -11.85 -15.87 -15.40
CA GLY A 4 -11.20 -17.17 -15.49
C GLY A 4 -10.03 -17.38 -14.51
N HIS A 5 -9.89 -16.54 -13.48
CA HIS A 5 -8.80 -16.66 -12.51
C HIS A 5 -9.05 -17.72 -11.43
N LEU A 6 -10.27 -18.18 -11.27
CA LEU A 6 -10.58 -19.29 -10.37
C LEU A 6 -10.59 -20.62 -11.13
N PRO A 7 -10.10 -21.71 -10.52
CA PRO A 7 -10.24 -23.05 -11.10
C PRO A 7 -11.72 -23.44 -11.21
N ASP A 8 -12.06 -24.36 -12.10
CA ASP A 8 -13.42 -24.83 -12.28
C ASP A 8 -13.97 -25.48 -11.00
N ASN A 9 -13.12 -26.23 -10.30
CA ASN A 9 -13.44 -26.91 -9.07
C ASN A 9 -12.73 -26.23 -7.89
N PHE A 10 -13.49 -25.50 -7.09
CA PHE A 10 -13.03 -24.87 -5.85
C PHE A 10 -14.18 -24.79 -4.84
N ALA A 11 -13.86 -24.57 -3.59
CA ALA A 11 -14.81 -24.24 -2.54
C ALA A 11 -14.22 -23.22 -1.56
N ILE A 12 -15.08 -22.45 -0.93
CA ILE A 12 -14.73 -21.51 0.13
C ILE A 12 -15.44 -21.98 1.40
N ILE A 13 -14.68 -22.16 2.47
CA ILE A 13 -15.21 -22.50 3.78
C ILE A 13 -15.00 -21.32 4.71
N GLY A 14 -16.08 -20.62 5.06
CA GLY A 14 -16.10 -19.61 6.10
C GLY A 14 -16.00 -20.27 7.48
N VAL A 15 -15.13 -19.72 8.33
CA VAL A 15 -14.99 -20.14 9.72
C VAL A 15 -15.11 -18.93 10.62
N GLY A 16 -16.06 -18.94 11.55
CA GLY A 16 -16.29 -17.83 12.47
C GLY A 16 -16.80 -18.30 13.83
N ARG A 17 -16.93 -17.36 14.77
CA ARG A 17 -17.42 -17.66 16.13
C ARG A 17 -18.92 -17.92 16.21
N GLN A 18 -19.68 -17.30 15.31
CA GLN A 18 -21.11 -17.43 15.27
C GLN A 18 -21.50 -18.80 14.69
N GLU A 19 -22.39 -19.54 15.32
CA GLU A 19 -22.97 -20.73 14.73
C GLU A 19 -24.03 -20.31 13.71
N MET A 20 -23.88 -20.77 12.46
CA MET A 20 -24.87 -20.57 11.40
C MET A 20 -24.78 -21.73 10.41
N LEU A 21 -25.84 -21.97 9.68
CA LEU A 21 -25.88 -22.98 8.63
C LEU A 21 -25.22 -22.45 7.35
N SER A 22 -24.65 -23.34 6.53
CA SER A 22 -24.09 -22.95 5.23
C SER A 22 -25.13 -22.30 4.30
N GLU A 23 -26.38 -22.57 4.45
CA GLU A 23 -27.49 -21.95 3.71
C GLU A 23 -27.65 -20.47 4.10
N GLU A 24 -27.70 -20.20 5.40
CA GLU A 24 -27.75 -18.82 5.94
C GLU A 24 -26.54 -18.00 5.51
N PHE A 25 -25.35 -18.61 5.56
CA PHE A 25 -24.11 -17.97 5.09
C PHE A 25 -24.15 -17.64 3.59
N ARG A 26 -24.71 -18.53 2.75
CA ARG A 26 -24.89 -18.27 1.32
C ARG A 26 -25.86 -17.13 1.05
N ASP A 27 -26.93 -17.05 1.81
CA ASP A 27 -27.91 -15.95 1.68
C ASP A 27 -27.29 -14.61 2.04
N GLU A 28 -26.50 -14.56 3.13
CA GLU A 28 -25.74 -13.37 3.54
C GLU A 28 -24.69 -12.97 2.50
N MET A 29 -23.90 -13.93 2.00
CA MET A 29 -22.93 -13.69 0.92
C MET A 29 -23.60 -13.23 -0.38
N THR A 30 -24.77 -13.77 -0.70
CA THR A 30 -25.54 -13.36 -1.88
C THR A 30 -26.02 -11.91 -1.75
N ALA A 31 -26.48 -11.50 -0.58
CA ALA A 31 -26.90 -10.12 -0.30
C ALA A 31 -25.72 -9.17 -0.42
N ASN A 32 -24.60 -9.48 0.24
CA ASN A 32 -23.38 -8.68 0.22
C ASN A 32 -22.79 -8.56 -1.20
N LEU A 33 -22.75 -9.64 -1.97
CA LEU A 33 -22.25 -9.58 -3.33
C LEU A 33 -23.14 -8.75 -4.26
N LYS A 34 -24.45 -8.76 -4.07
CA LYS A 34 -25.37 -7.88 -4.84
C LYS A 34 -25.18 -6.41 -4.49
N GLU A 35 -24.88 -6.12 -3.23
CA GLU A 35 -24.64 -4.75 -2.76
C GLU A 35 -23.28 -4.22 -3.22
N PHE A 36 -22.21 -5.01 -3.04
CA PHE A 36 -20.83 -4.53 -3.21
C PHE A 36 -20.18 -4.88 -4.55
N ALA A 37 -20.65 -5.90 -5.29
CA ALA A 37 -20.07 -6.26 -6.58
C ALA A 37 -20.47 -5.31 -7.73
N GLY A 38 -21.38 -4.38 -7.48
CA GLY A 38 -21.85 -3.39 -8.46
C GLY A 38 -22.38 -4.05 -9.74
N THR A 39 -22.17 -3.39 -10.88
CA THR A 39 -22.61 -3.88 -12.21
C THR A 39 -21.78 -5.07 -12.73
N LYS A 40 -20.70 -5.48 -12.07
CA LYS A 40 -19.84 -6.58 -12.49
C LYS A 40 -20.38 -7.96 -12.13
N GLY A 41 -21.26 -8.07 -11.13
CA GLY A 41 -21.87 -9.34 -10.69
C GLY A 41 -23.24 -9.55 -11.35
N ASP A 42 -23.33 -10.36 -12.40
CA ASP A 42 -24.64 -10.85 -12.82
C ASP A 42 -25.16 -11.93 -11.87
N ALA A 43 -26.49 -12.11 -11.82
CA ALA A 43 -27.15 -13.00 -10.87
C ALA A 43 -26.72 -14.48 -11.03
N GLU A 44 -26.32 -14.90 -12.22
CA GLU A 44 -25.89 -16.26 -12.51
C GLU A 44 -24.51 -16.53 -11.93
N HIS A 45 -23.56 -15.60 -12.08
CA HIS A 45 -22.23 -15.71 -11.50
C HIS A 45 -22.25 -15.61 -9.97
N ILE A 46 -23.07 -14.73 -9.40
CA ILE A 46 -23.25 -14.67 -7.93
C ILE A 46 -23.77 -16.00 -7.40
N LYS A 47 -24.79 -16.56 -8.05
CA LYS A 47 -25.36 -17.86 -7.67
C LYS A 47 -24.30 -18.96 -7.76
N TRP A 48 -23.60 -19.07 -8.90
CA TRP A 48 -22.54 -20.04 -9.14
C TRP A 48 -21.43 -19.97 -8.06
N PHE A 49 -21.04 -18.78 -7.66
CA PHE A 49 -20.03 -18.56 -6.61
C PHE A 49 -20.57 -18.96 -5.24
N CYS A 50 -21.77 -18.52 -4.86
CA CYS A 50 -22.38 -18.81 -3.56
C CYS A 50 -22.66 -20.30 -3.35
N GLU A 51 -23.01 -21.05 -4.41
CA GLU A 51 -23.19 -22.52 -4.34
C GLU A 51 -21.92 -23.27 -3.91
N ARG A 52 -20.74 -22.63 -4.04
CA ARG A 52 -19.42 -23.16 -3.65
C ARG A 52 -18.94 -22.64 -2.29
N THR A 53 -19.80 -21.93 -1.56
CA THR A 53 -19.46 -21.43 -0.23
C THR A 53 -20.12 -22.28 0.85
N PHE A 54 -19.38 -22.58 1.90
CA PHE A 54 -19.76 -23.38 3.04
C PHE A 54 -19.37 -22.66 4.32
N TYR A 55 -19.94 -23.04 5.45
CA TYR A 55 -19.63 -22.39 6.71
C TYR A 55 -19.65 -23.38 7.87
N THR A 56 -18.73 -23.18 8.82
CA THR A 56 -18.75 -23.86 10.12
C THR A 56 -18.44 -22.85 11.21
N GLY A 57 -19.24 -22.85 12.28
CA GLY A 57 -19.06 -21.99 13.44
C GLY A 57 -18.40 -22.71 14.61
N GLY A 58 -17.70 -21.97 15.45
CA GLY A 58 -17.15 -22.49 16.71
C GLY A 58 -16.07 -21.58 17.30
N ASP A 59 -15.71 -21.89 18.54
CA ASP A 59 -14.64 -21.18 19.23
C ASP A 59 -13.29 -21.83 18.95
N PHE A 60 -12.29 -21.02 18.61
CA PHE A 60 -10.93 -21.51 18.45
C PHE A 60 -10.35 -22.09 19.75
N ASP A 61 -10.90 -21.76 20.92
CA ASP A 61 -10.46 -22.32 22.20
C ASP A 61 -11.04 -23.74 22.45
N ASP A 62 -12.17 -24.09 21.83
CA ASP A 62 -12.66 -25.46 21.73
C ASP A 62 -12.07 -26.14 20.46
N ASP A 63 -10.76 -26.30 20.45
CA ASP A 63 -10.02 -26.75 19.27
C ASP A 63 -10.42 -28.14 18.78
N LYS A 64 -10.88 -29.04 19.65
CA LYS A 64 -11.22 -30.42 19.27
C LYS A 64 -12.48 -30.52 18.42
N LYS A 65 -13.54 -29.80 18.80
CA LYS A 65 -14.81 -29.84 18.06
C LYS A 65 -14.65 -29.08 16.73
N LEU A 66 -14.24 -27.80 16.78
CA LEU A 66 -14.13 -26.95 15.60
C LEU A 66 -13.23 -27.55 14.52
N PHE A 67 -12.01 -27.99 14.88
CA PHE A 67 -11.09 -28.54 13.88
C PHE A 67 -11.48 -29.93 13.38
N LYS A 68 -12.28 -30.68 14.13
CA LYS A 68 -12.93 -31.90 13.63
C LYS A 68 -13.97 -31.54 12.57
N ASP A 69 -14.83 -30.57 12.86
CA ASP A 69 -15.89 -30.13 11.95
C ASP A 69 -15.30 -29.54 10.65
N ILE A 70 -14.23 -28.74 10.76
CA ILE A 70 -13.48 -28.25 9.59
C ILE A 70 -12.92 -29.41 8.74
N LYS A 71 -12.31 -30.42 9.36
CA LYS A 71 -11.76 -31.57 8.63
C LYS A 71 -12.84 -32.39 7.93
N ASP A 72 -13.91 -32.64 8.63
CA ASP A 72 -15.04 -33.42 8.09
C ASP A 72 -15.64 -32.64 6.91
N MET A 73 -15.87 -31.34 7.04
CA MET A 73 -16.36 -30.47 5.96
C MET A 73 -15.39 -30.43 4.77
N LEU A 74 -14.09 -30.25 4.99
CA LEU A 74 -13.08 -30.25 3.93
C LEU A 74 -13.11 -31.56 3.14
N ARG A 75 -13.11 -32.70 3.84
CA ARG A 75 -13.18 -34.02 3.22
C ARG A 75 -14.46 -34.20 2.37
N ASP A 76 -15.60 -33.84 2.95
CA ASP A 76 -16.89 -34.04 2.32
C ASP A 76 -17.07 -33.12 1.09
N VAL A 77 -16.67 -31.86 1.20
CA VAL A 77 -16.71 -30.87 0.11
C VAL A 77 -15.70 -31.22 -0.99
N CYS A 78 -14.45 -31.56 -0.64
CA CYS A 78 -13.46 -31.95 -1.65
C CYS A 78 -13.91 -33.22 -2.41
N SER A 79 -14.48 -34.21 -1.73
CA SER A 79 -14.99 -35.40 -2.37
C SER A 79 -16.21 -35.13 -3.25
N ALA A 80 -17.17 -34.32 -2.79
CA ALA A 80 -18.40 -34.03 -3.52
C ALA A 80 -18.17 -33.18 -4.79
N HIS A 81 -17.14 -32.33 -4.79
CA HIS A 81 -16.83 -31.41 -5.88
C HIS A 81 -15.55 -31.76 -6.65
N GLU A 82 -14.98 -32.94 -6.41
CA GLU A 82 -13.73 -33.41 -7.06
C GLU A 82 -12.58 -32.37 -6.98
N ILE A 83 -12.44 -31.71 -5.80
CA ILE A 83 -11.45 -30.67 -5.56
C ILE A 83 -10.16 -31.32 -5.01
N PRO A 84 -8.99 -31.00 -5.57
CA PRO A 84 -7.71 -31.40 -4.97
C PRO A 84 -7.56 -30.83 -3.55
N GLU A 85 -6.95 -31.61 -2.66
CA GLU A 85 -6.72 -31.18 -1.27
C GLU A 85 -5.64 -30.09 -1.14
N ASN A 86 -5.71 -29.06 -1.96
CA ASN A 86 -4.90 -27.86 -1.88
C ASN A 86 -5.66 -26.79 -1.07
N TYR A 87 -5.07 -26.35 0.04
CA TYR A 87 -5.75 -25.38 0.90
C TYR A 87 -4.91 -24.13 1.05
N PHE A 88 -5.55 -22.95 0.93
CA PHE A 88 -5.00 -21.74 1.49
C PHE A 88 -5.91 -21.21 2.61
N TYR A 89 -5.29 -20.75 3.67
CA TYR A 89 -5.93 -20.22 4.85
C TYR A 89 -5.81 -18.72 4.87
N TYR A 90 -6.92 -18.02 4.64
CA TYR A 90 -6.96 -16.57 4.72
C TYR A 90 -7.25 -16.13 6.15
N MET A 91 -6.26 -15.53 6.81
CA MET A 91 -6.35 -15.12 8.21
C MET A 91 -6.99 -13.74 8.36
N ALA A 92 -8.29 -13.64 8.10
CA ALA A 92 -9.11 -12.44 8.33
C ALA A 92 -9.50 -12.32 9.83
N ILE A 93 -8.51 -12.36 10.70
CA ILE A 93 -8.64 -12.34 12.16
C ILE A 93 -7.72 -11.28 12.77
N PRO A 94 -7.93 -10.86 14.04
CA PRO A 94 -7.01 -9.96 14.71
C PRO A 94 -5.57 -10.49 14.70
N PRO A 95 -4.56 -9.62 14.52
CA PRO A 95 -3.15 -10.02 14.39
C PRO A 95 -2.62 -10.81 15.60
N ASP A 96 -3.11 -10.51 16.79
CA ASP A 96 -2.74 -11.21 18.03
C ASP A 96 -3.08 -12.72 17.99
N LEU A 97 -4.01 -13.11 17.12
CA LEU A 97 -4.44 -14.50 16.96
C LEU A 97 -3.70 -15.25 15.84
N PHE A 98 -2.93 -14.58 14.98
CA PHE A 98 -2.27 -15.20 13.82
C PHE A 98 -1.48 -16.45 14.18
N ALA A 99 -0.51 -16.33 15.08
CA ALA A 99 0.34 -17.45 15.47
C ALA A 99 -0.44 -18.57 16.17
N ASN A 100 -1.39 -18.22 17.03
CA ASN A 100 -2.21 -19.19 17.77
C ASN A 100 -3.10 -20.02 16.82
N VAL A 101 -3.85 -19.34 15.93
CA VAL A 101 -4.75 -20.03 14.99
C VAL A 101 -3.94 -20.86 13.99
N ALA A 102 -2.84 -20.34 13.44
CA ALA A 102 -1.95 -21.11 12.57
C ALA A 102 -1.39 -22.35 13.27
N GLN A 103 -0.99 -22.24 14.54
CA GLN A 103 -0.51 -23.37 15.34
C GLN A 103 -1.61 -24.43 15.52
N LYS A 104 -2.85 -24.02 15.79
CA LYS A 104 -3.98 -24.94 15.93
C LYS A 104 -4.29 -25.67 14.62
N ILE A 105 -4.27 -24.95 13.47
CA ILE A 105 -4.43 -25.56 12.14
C ILE A 105 -3.36 -26.64 11.91
N VAL A 106 -2.07 -26.30 12.15
CA VAL A 106 -0.95 -27.23 11.95
C VAL A 106 -1.00 -28.42 12.92
N LYS A 107 -1.26 -28.18 14.20
CA LYS A 107 -1.41 -29.23 15.25
C LYS A 107 -2.50 -30.22 14.90
N ASN A 108 -3.56 -29.76 14.27
CA ASN A 108 -4.66 -30.62 13.81
C ASN A 108 -4.39 -31.28 12.44
N GLY A 109 -3.17 -31.20 11.90
CA GLY A 109 -2.75 -31.88 10.67
C GLY A 109 -3.21 -31.20 9.37
N LEU A 110 -3.83 -30.01 9.45
CA LEU A 110 -4.31 -29.26 8.29
C LEU A 110 -3.22 -28.40 7.63
N GLY A 111 -2.09 -28.17 8.31
CA GLY A 111 -0.93 -27.43 7.76
C GLY A 111 0.09 -28.30 7.03
N LYS A 112 -0.08 -29.64 7.02
CA LYS A 112 0.89 -30.56 6.44
C LYS A 112 0.71 -30.70 4.93
N GLU A 113 1.80 -30.56 4.19
CA GLU A 113 1.85 -30.82 2.76
C GLU A 113 2.14 -32.30 2.51
N GLU A 114 1.20 -32.99 1.90
CA GLU A 114 1.28 -34.42 1.62
C GLU A 114 0.79 -34.71 0.18
N ASN A 115 1.27 -35.79 -0.41
CA ASN A 115 0.83 -36.29 -1.71
C ASN A 115 0.89 -35.27 -2.87
N GLY A 116 1.81 -34.31 -2.79
CA GLY A 116 1.92 -33.23 -3.76
C GLY A 116 0.97 -32.05 -3.53
N ASN A 117 0.10 -32.14 -2.52
CA ASN A 117 -0.81 -31.06 -2.16
C ASN A 117 -0.10 -30.01 -1.33
N TRP A 118 -0.39 -28.74 -1.61
CA TRP A 118 0.21 -27.60 -0.93
C TRP A 118 -0.70 -27.03 0.15
N ARG A 119 -0.10 -26.29 1.11
CA ARG A 119 -0.78 -25.54 2.18
C ARG A 119 -0.19 -24.15 2.24
N ARG A 120 -1.01 -23.10 2.10
CA ARG A 120 -0.60 -21.70 2.09
C ARG A 120 -1.39 -20.89 3.09
N PHE A 121 -0.73 -19.96 3.75
CA PHE A 121 -1.32 -19.14 4.81
C PHE A 121 -1.17 -17.67 4.43
N ILE A 122 -2.27 -16.99 4.25
CA ILE A 122 -2.32 -15.56 3.97
C ILE A 122 -2.53 -14.82 5.29
N PHE A 123 -1.67 -13.87 5.57
CA PHE A 123 -1.77 -13.00 6.73
C PHE A 123 -1.93 -11.56 6.28
N GLU A 124 -2.89 -10.85 6.90
CA GLU A 124 -3.11 -9.43 6.70
C GLU A 124 -2.16 -8.59 7.58
N LYS A 125 -1.92 -7.33 7.20
CA LYS A 125 -1.25 -6.39 8.08
C LYS A 125 -2.09 -6.10 9.34
N PRO A 126 -1.45 -5.72 10.46
CA PRO A 126 -0.03 -5.47 10.67
C PRO A 126 0.77 -6.72 11.04
N PHE A 127 2.04 -6.75 10.65
CA PHE A 127 3.00 -7.80 11.02
C PHE A 127 3.88 -7.31 12.18
N GLY A 128 3.33 -7.32 13.39
CA GLY A 128 3.91 -6.66 14.55
C GLY A 128 3.56 -5.17 14.62
N HIS A 129 4.05 -4.51 15.66
CA HIS A 129 3.91 -3.08 15.93
C HIS A 129 5.24 -2.39 16.28
N ASP A 130 6.30 -3.19 16.39
CA ASP A 130 7.70 -2.83 16.55
C ASP A 130 8.58 -4.01 16.11
N LEU A 131 9.90 -3.84 16.17
CA LEU A 131 10.86 -4.87 15.76
C LEU A 131 10.73 -6.16 16.58
N ASP A 132 10.56 -6.06 17.90
CA ASP A 132 10.54 -7.23 18.79
C ASP A 132 9.26 -8.07 18.57
N SER A 133 8.12 -7.43 18.44
CA SER A 133 6.85 -8.11 18.13
C SER A 133 6.84 -8.74 16.74
N ALA A 134 7.44 -8.07 15.74
CA ALA A 134 7.60 -8.62 14.40
C ALA A 134 8.50 -9.86 14.38
N LYS A 135 9.68 -9.82 15.04
CA LYS A 135 10.56 -10.96 15.21
C LYS A 135 9.88 -12.11 15.94
N LYS A 136 9.12 -11.79 16.98
CA LYS A 136 8.36 -12.81 17.74
C LYS A 136 7.35 -13.49 16.84
N LEU A 137 6.53 -12.73 16.10
CA LEU A 137 5.53 -13.28 15.20
C LEU A 137 6.18 -14.17 14.12
N ASN A 138 7.24 -13.70 13.46
CA ASN A 138 7.97 -14.47 12.47
C ASN A 138 8.55 -15.75 13.07
N THR A 139 9.19 -15.68 14.24
CA THR A 139 9.74 -16.84 14.93
C THR A 139 8.65 -17.86 15.26
N ASP A 140 7.52 -17.42 15.77
CA ASP A 140 6.42 -18.31 16.13
C ASP A 140 5.78 -18.98 14.89
N LEU A 141 5.62 -18.25 13.79
CA LEU A 141 5.15 -18.83 12.54
C LEU A 141 6.17 -19.80 11.92
N LEU A 142 7.47 -19.46 11.89
CA LEU A 142 8.51 -20.28 11.28
C LEU A 142 8.81 -21.56 12.06
N LYS A 143 8.41 -21.67 13.34
CA LYS A 143 8.45 -22.94 14.10
C LYS A 143 7.48 -23.99 13.57
N ILE A 144 6.40 -23.56 12.93
CA ILE A 144 5.27 -24.41 12.53
C ILE A 144 5.02 -24.46 11.01
N LEU A 145 5.47 -23.45 10.28
CA LEU A 145 5.34 -23.32 8.84
C LEU A 145 6.71 -23.05 8.18
N LYS A 146 6.83 -23.38 6.91
CA LYS A 146 7.97 -22.94 6.08
C LYS A 146 7.67 -21.57 5.50
N GLU A 147 8.68 -20.72 5.29
CA GLU A 147 8.49 -19.38 4.72
C GLU A 147 7.70 -19.44 3.40
N ARG A 148 7.93 -20.40 2.53
CA ARG A 148 7.18 -20.59 1.28
C ARG A 148 5.68 -20.90 1.45
N GLN A 149 5.22 -21.18 2.67
CA GLN A 149 3.81 -21.37 3.01
C GLN A 149 3.16 -20.07 3.53
N ILE A 150 3.94 -19.03 3.79
CA ILE A 150 3.53 -17.79 4.44
C ILE A 150 3.46 -16.67 3.39
N TYR A 151 2.28 -16.11 3.22
CA TYR A 151 1.97 -15.04 2.28
C TYR A 151 1.52 -13.80 3.07
N ARG A 152 2.43 -12.83 3.30
CA ARG A 152 2.12 -11.58 4.01
C ARG A 152 1.65 -10.55 3.01
N ILE A 153 0.37 -10.20 3.07
CA ILE A 153 -0.26 -9.28 2.12
C ILE A 153 0.10 -7.82 2.41
N ASP A 154 0.53 -7.15 1.36
CA ASP A 154 0.47 -5.71 1.24
C ASP A 154 -0.27 -5.35 -0.06
N HIS A 155 -1.47 -4.77 0.05
CA HIS A 155 -2.32 -4.51 -1.11
C HIS A 155 -1.73 -3.48 -2.10
N PHE A 156 -0.73 -2.68 -1.69
CA PHE A 156 -0.01 -1.79 -2.61
C PHE A 156 0.78 -2.58 -3.66
N LEU A 157 1.34 -3.73 -3.29
CA LEU A 157 2.06 -4.61 -4.23
C LEU A 157 1.13 -5.22 -5.29
N GLY A 158 -0.15 -5.34 -4.99
CA GLY A 158 -1.15 -5.83 -5.94
C GLY A 158 -1.61 -4.79 -6.99
N LYS A 159 -1.17 -3.52 -6.88
CA LYS A 159 -1.54 -2.48 -7.86
C LYS A 159 -0.70 -2.59 -9.13
N GLU A 160 -1.35 -2.44 -10.29
CA GLU A 160 -0.70 -2.57 -11.60
C GLU A 160 0.48 -1.59 -11.77
N THR A 161 0.31 -0.33 -11.39
CA THR A 161 1.38 0.67 -11.49
C THR A 161 2.57 0.33 -10.61
N VAL A 162 2.35 -0.29 -9.45
CA VAL A 162 3.44 -0.71 -8.55
C VAL A 162 4.22 -1.88 -9.17
N GLN A 163 3.52 -2.85 -9.76
CA GLN A 163 4.14 -3.95 -10.49
C GLN A 163 4.88 -3.44 -11.74
N ASN A 164 4.31 -2.45 -12.41
CA ASN A 164 4.92 -1.85 -13.59
C ASN A 164 6.27 -1.17 -13.30
N LEU A 165 6.58 -0.81 -12.07
CA LEU A 165 7.91 -0.28 -11.72
C LEU A 165 9.04 -1.22 -12.16
N LEU A 166 8.87 -2.53 -11.99
CA LEU A 166 9.84 -3.53 -12.41
C LEU A 166 10.00 -3.56 -13.94
N VAL A 167 8.86 -3.55 -14.66
CA VAL A 167 8.85 -3.54 -16.13
C VAL A 167 9.38 -2.22 -16.67
N PHE A 168 8.94 -1.09 -16.12
CA PHE A 168 9.37 0.24 -16.52
C PHE A 168 10.88 0.42 -16.37
N ARG A 169 11.43 0.03 -15.22
CA ARG A 169 12.86 0.15 -14.96
C ARG A 169 13.69 -0.84 -15.77
N PHE A 170 13.36 -2.12 -15.71
CA PHE A 170 14.23 -3.20 -16.18
C PHE A 170 13.89 -3.71 -17.59
N GLY A 171 12.70 -3.42 -18.08
CA GLY A 171 12.29 -3.70 -19.46
C GLY A 171 12.67 -2.62 -20.47
N ASN A 172 13.13 -1.44 -20.01
CA ASN A 172 13.45 -0.30 -20.87
C ASN A 172 14.91 0.16 -20.67
N SER A 173 15.75 -0.10 -21.66
CA SER A 173 17.19 0.18 -21.61
C SER A 173 17.57 1.66 -21.45
N ILE A 174 16.64 2.58 -21.64
CA ILE A 174 16.88 4.03 -21.52
C ILE A 174 16.83 4.52 -20.07
N PHE A 175 16.11 3.85 -19.17
CA PHE A 175 15.92 4.32 -17.79
C PHE A 175 16.97 3.78 -16.83
N GLU A 176 17.28 2.50 -16.85
CA GLU A 176 18.16 1.88 -15.85
C GLU A 176 19.57 2.51 -15.79
N PRO A 177 20.25 2.87 -16.92
CA PRO A 177 21.55 3.52 -16.88
C PRO A 177 21.58 4.87 -16.15
N ILE A 178 20.47 5.59 -16.12
CA ILE A 178 20.35 6.91 -15.46
C ILE A 178 19.68 6.82 -14.08
N TRP A 179 19.32 5.61 -13.63
CA TRP A 179 18.60 5.37 -12.38
C TRP A 179 19.54 5.22 -11.19
N ASN A 180 20.36 6.25 -10.93
CA ASN A 180 21.39 6.22 -9.90
C ASN A 180 21.84 7.62 -9.46
N ARG A 181 22.67 7.70 -8.43
CA ARG A 181 23.22 8.91 -7.83
C ARG A 181 23.93 9.88 -8.80
N ASN A 182 24.38 9.42 -9.96
CA ASN A 182 25.05 10.31 -10.92
C ASN A 182 24.05 11.25 -11.61
N TYR A 183 22.80 10.82 -11.78
CA TYR A 183 21.76 11.54 -12.53
C TYR A 183 20.59 11.99 -11.66
N ILE A 184 20.23 11.26 -10.59
CA ILE A 184 19.09 11.57 -9.72
C ILE A 184 19.54 12.52 -8.61
N ASP A 185 18.76 13.59 -8.39
CA ASP A 185 18.95 14.56 -7.32
C ASP A 185 18.27 14.10 -6.02
N HIS A 186 17.02 13.65 -6.11
CA HIS A 186 16.27 13.10 -5.00
C HIS A 186 15.05 12.33 -5.49
N VAL A 187 14.48 11.54 -4.60
CA VAL A 187 13.21 10.82 -4.80
C VAL A 187 12.18 11.33 -3.79
N GLN A 188 10.92 11.48 -4.22
CA GLN A 188 9.80 11.75 -3.31
C GLN A 188 8.75 10.66 -3.46
N ILE A 189 8.23 10.16 -2.34
CA ILE A 189 7.12 9.20 -2.32
C ILE A 189 6.03 9.75 -1.42
N THR A 190 4.87 9.97 -1.99
CA THR A 190 3.69 10.47 -1.25
C THR A 190 2.58 9.44 -1.30
N VAL A 191 1.99 9.16 -0.13
CA VAL A 191 0.74 8.40 -0.01
C VAL A 191 -0.21 9.20 0.87
N ALA A 192 -1.10 9.95 0.24
CA ALA A 192 -2.04 10.87 0.87
C ALA A 192 -3.47 10.34 0.79
N GLU A 193 -4.19 10.41 1.90
CA GLU A 193 -5.59 10.00 2.03
C GLU A 193 -6.47 11.20 2.41
N THR A 194 -7.63 11.35 1.76
CA THR A 194 -8.62 12.38 2.10
C THR A 194 -9.52 11.97 3.25
N LEU A 195 -9.64 10.66 3.49
CA LEU A 195 -10.44 10.12 4.58
C LEU A 195 -9.77 10.33 5.93
N GLY A 196 -10.58 10.48 6.99
CA GLY A 196 -10.15 10.48 8.38
C GLY A 196 -9.99 9.06 8.93
N VAL A 197 -9.96 8.97 10.24
CA VAL A 197 -9.92 7.69 10.95
C VAL A 197 -11.33 7.11 11.12
N GLU A 198 -12.33 7.97 11.28
CA GLU A 198 -13.74 7.62 11.37
C GLU A 198 -14.00 6.53 12.43
N GLN A 199 -14.70 5.45 12.09
CA GLN A 199 -15.03 4.37 13.04
C GLN A 199 -13.81 3.51 13.47
N ARG A 200 -12.61 3.77 12.93
CA ARG A 200 -11.40 3.01 13.21
C ARG A 200 -10.53 3.59 14.33
N GLY A 201 -11.04 4.53 15.13
CA GLY A 201 -10.30 5.20 16.21
C GLY A 201 -9.54 4.25 17.12
N ASN A 202 -10.20 3.20 17.64
CA ASN A 202 -9.57 2.19 18.52
C ASN A 202 -8.33 1.49 17.90
N TYR A 203 -8.34 1.24 16.61
CA TYR A 203 -7.21 0.68 15.90
C TYR A 203 -6.11 1.73 15.72
N TYR A 204 -6.52 2.92 15.27
CA TYR A 204 -5.57 3.95 14.86
C TYR A 204 -4.84 4.58 16.05
N GLU A 205 -5.48 4.65 17.23
CA GLU A 205 -4.83 5.06 18.48
C GLU A 205 -3.59 4.21 18.82
N LYS A 206 -3.56 2.96 18.39
CA LYS A 206 -2.43 2.05 18.61
C LYS A 206 -1.42 2.06 17.46
N ALA A 207 -1.90 2.31 16.25
CA ALA A 207 -1.08 2.25 15.05
C ALA A 207 -0.40 3.59 14.72
N GLY A 208 -1.16 4.67 14.56
CA GLY A 208 -0.67 5.92 14.01
C GLY A 208 -0.24 5.79 12.54
N ALA A 209 0.10 6.92 11.93
CA ALA A 209 0.51 6.97 10.53
C ALA A 209 1.86 6.26 10.28
N LEU A 210 2.78 6.35 11.21
CA LEU A 210 4.11 5.76 11.06
C LEU A 210 4.02 4.24 10.96
N ARG A 211 3.40 3.58 11.94
CA ARG A 211 3.28 2.12 11.97
C ARG A 211 2.35 1.58 10.88
N ASP A 212 1.25 2.28 10.60
CA ASP A 212 0.26 1.81 9.62
C ASP A 212 0.79 1.85 8.19
N MET A 213 1.62 2.85 7.84
CA MET A 213 1.95 3.14 6.45
C MET A 213 3.43 2.96 6.10
N ILE A 214 4.37 3.39 6.97
CA ILE A 214 5.78 3.50 6.58
C ILE A 214 6.45 2.12 6.43
N PRO A 215 6.48 1.22 7.44
CA PRO A 215 7.17 -0.08 7.33
C PRO A 215 6.47 -1.07 6.41
N ASN A 216 5.30 -0.71 5.91
CA ASN A 216 4.50 -1.49 4.98
C ASN A 216 4.54 -0.83 3.60
N HIS A 217 3.49 -0.13 3.23
CA HIS A 217 3.26 0.40 1.87
C HIS A 217 4.41 1.26 1.34
N LEU A 218 4.88 2.25 2.13
CA LEU A 218 5.89 3.17 1.62
C LEU A 218 7.25 2.49 1.42
N PHE A 219 7.64 1.59 2.31
CA PHE A 219 8.90 0.87 2.13
C PHE A 219 8.85 -0.13 0.97
N GLN A 220 7.68 -0.67 0.61
CA GLN A 220 7.55 -1.42 -0.64
C GLN A 220 7.80 -0.53 -1.86
N LEU A 221 7.24 0.69 -1.87
CA LEU A 221 7.50 1.64 -2.95
C LEU A 221 8.97 2.07 -2.99
N VAL A 222 9.61 2.29 -1.83
CA VAL A 222 11.05 2.59 -1.74
C VAL A 222 11.87 1.44 -2.32
N THR A 223 11.60 0.20 -1.92
CA THR A 223 12.39 -0.96 -2.37
C THR A 223 12.29 -1.19 -3.86
N LEU A 224 11.08 -1.18 -4.44
CA LEU A 224 10.87 -1.34 -5.88
C LEU A 224 11.49 -0.19 -6.70
N THR A 225 11.51 1.03 -6.12
CA THR A 225 12.16 2.18 -6.75
C THR A 225 13.66 2.07 -6.70
N ALA A 226 14.24 1.53 -5.63
CA ALA A 226 15.67 1.61 -5.34
C ALA A 226 16.45 0.32 -5.63
N MET A 227 15.81 -0.84 -5.74
CA MET A 227 16.48 -2.15 -5.88
C MET A 227 17.35 -2.27 -7.14
N GLU A 228 18.32 -3.16 -7.10
CA GLU A 228 19.08 -3.57 -8.30
C GLU A 228 18.23 -4.48 -9.20
N PRO A 229 18.56 -4.61 -10.49
CA PRO A 229 17.89 -5.57 -11.36
C PRO A 229 18.05 -7.00 -10.83
N PRO A 230 16.94 -7.72 -10.54
CA PRO A 230 17.04 -9.10 -10.12
C PRO A 230 17.55 -10.00 -11.27
N VAL A 231 18.20 -11.12 -10.94
CA VAL A 231 18.73 -12.06 -11.95
C VAL A 231 17.62 -12.82 -12.69
N SER A 232 16.44 -12.86 -12.12
CA SER A 232 15.23 -13.49 -12.69
C SER A 232 13.97 -12.89 -12.05
N PHE A 233 12.82 -13.12 -12.66
CA PHE A 233 11.50 -12.71 -12.13
C PHE A 233 10.93 -13.70 -11.11
N ASP A 234 11.73 -14.64 -10.59
CA ASP A 234 11.27 -15.49 -9.50
C ASP A 234 11.17 -14.73 -8.16
N ALA A 235 10.31 -15.20 -7.29
CA ALA A 235 9.98 -14.52 -6.04
C ALA A 235 11.20 -14.27 -5.14
N ASP A 236 12.12 -15.23 -5.05
CA ASP A 236 13.28 -15.08 -4.16
C ASP A 236 14.27 -14.07 -4.71
N SER A 237 14.56 -14.11 -6.03
CA SER A 237 15.44 -13.12 -6.69
C SER A 237 14.95 -11.70 -6.53
N VAL A 238 13.64 -11.44 -6.70
CA VAL A 238 13.06 -10.10 -6.54
C VAL A 238 13.13 -9.66 -5.07
N ARG A 239 12.71 -10.51 -4.14
CA ARG A 239 12.70 -10.19 -2.71
C ARG A 239 14.11 -10.04 -2.12
N ASP A 240 15.10 -10.75 -2.65
CA ASP A 240 16.50 -10.58 -2.25
C ASP A 240 17.02 -9.18 -2.59
N GLU A 241 16.67 -8.62 -3.75
CA GLU A 241 17.06 -7.25 -4.07
C GLU A 241 16.29 -6.22 -3.23
N GLN A 242 15.02 -6.47 -2.92
CA GLN A 242 14.23 -5.59 -2.04
C GLN A 242 14.81 -5.55 -0.62
N VAL A 243 15.17 -6.70 -0.03
CA VAL A 243 15.70 -6.75 1.34
C VAL A 243 17.05 -6.06 1.44
N LYS A 244 17.91 -6.12 0.41
CA LYS A 244 19.17 -5.38 0.37
C LYS A 244 18.96 -3.87 0.49
N ILE A 245 17.90 -3.33 -0.11
CA ILE A 245 17.57 -1.91 0.05
C ILE A 245 17.14 -1.61 1.46
N LEU A 246 16.23 -2.40 2.04
CA LEU A 246 15.76 -2.19 3.43
C LEU A 246 16.92 -2.22 4.42
N GLN A 247 17.90 -3.12 4.21
CA GLN A 247 19.10 -3.21 5.04
C GLN A 247 20.10 -2.08 4.80
N ALA A 248 20.06 -1.44 3.62
CA ALA A 248 20.91 -0.30 3.28
C ALA A 248 20.31 1.05 3.72
N ILE A 249 19.02 1.11 4.11
CA ILE A 249 18.46 2.32 4.72
C ILE A 249 19.16 2.58 6.04
N LYS A 250 19.72 3.77 6.19
CA LYS A 250 20.41 4.19 7.39
C LYS A 250 19.45 4.23 8.58
N THR A 251 19.80 3.55 9.66
CA THR A 251 19.02 3.58 10.90
C THR A 251 19.16 4.95 11.57
N PHE A 252 18.06 5.49 12.04
CA PHE A 252 18.02 6.82 12.66
C PHE A 252 18.70 6.83 14.03
N THR A 253 19.59 7.77 14.27
CA THR A 253 19.97 8.17 15.63
C THR A 253 18.84 9.00 16.26
N PRO A 254 18.83 9.18 17.60
CA PRO A 254 17.85 10.07 18.24
C PRO A 254 17.84 11.49 17.68
N GLU A 255 18.99 12.04 17.35
CA GLU A 255 19.14 13.38 16.77
C GLU A 255 18.55 13.43 15.35
N GLU A 256 18.85 12.43 14.52
CA GLU A 256 18.28 12.31 13.16
C GLU A 256 16.77 12.12 13.22
N ALA A 257 16.23 11.30 14.15
CA ALA A 257 14.80 11.14 14.33
C ALA A 257 14.08 12.45 14.72
N LEU A 258 14.75 13.36 15.40
CA LEU A 258 14.21 14.70 15.72
C LEU A 258 14.36 15.70 14.58
N HIS A 259 15.35 15.53 13.71
CA HIS A 259 15.67 16.45 12.62
C HIS A 259 15.05 16.03 11.28
N ASP A 260 15.10 14.74 10.95
CA ASP A 260 14.77 14.21 9.64
C ASP A 260 13.41 13.48 9.60
N VAL A 261 12.67 13.51 10.73
CA VAL A 261 11.34 12.91 10.81
C VAL A 261 10.33 13.92 11.36
N VAL A 262 9.20 14.04 10.68
CA VAL A 262 8.10 14.93 11.05
C VAL A 262 6.88 14.10 11.39
N ARG A 263 6.19 14.44 12.49
CA ARG A 263 4.86 13.91 12.84
C ARG A 263 3.85 15.04 12.95
N GLY A 264 2.61 14.74 12.59
CA GLY A 264 1.49 15.67 12.69
C GLY A 264 0.20 14.96 13.04
N GLN A 265 -0.77 15.73 13.51
CA GLN A 265 -2.14 15.27 13.74
C GLN A 265 -3.09 16.28 13.08
N TYR A 266 -4.14 15.82 12.40
CA TYR A 266 -5.07 16.73 11.74
C TYR A 266 -6.01 17.41 12.75
N GLY A 267 -6.19 18.71 12.56
CA GLY A 267 -7.23 19.51 13.16
C GLY A 267 -8.50 19.51 12.32
N SER A 268 -9.52 20.22 12.78
CA SER A 268 -10.71 20.50 11.98
C SER A 268 -10.33 21.28 10.72
N GLY A 269 -11.13 21.17 9.69
CA GLY A 269 -10.90 21.87 8.42
C GLY A 269 -12.07 21.71 7.48
N THR A 270 -11.83 21.96 6.20
CA THR A 270 -12.85 21.84 5.15
C THR A 270 -12.39 20.83 4.10
N ARG A 271 -13.18 19.79 3.90
CA ARG A 271 -13.00 18.88 2.76
C ARG A 271 -13.62 19.52 1.53
N THR A 272 -12.81 19.91 0.57
CA THR A 272 -13.32 20.28 -0.76
C THR A 272 -13.66 19.02 -1.53
N PRO A 273 -14.77 18.98 -2.31
CA PRO A 273 -15.01 17.90 -3.25
C PRO A 273 -13.78 17.83 -4.16
N SER A 274 -13.13 16.67 -4.23
CA SER A 274 -12.15 16.47 -5.28
C SER A 274 -12.90 16.59 -6.61
N SER A 275 -12.33 17.35 -7.54
CA SER A 275 -12.93 17.62 -8.83
C SER A 275 -13.40 16.32 -9.51
N ALA A 276 -14.34 16.45 -10.41
CA ALA A 276 -15.15 15.44 -11.10
C ALA A 276 -14.49 14.11 -11.55
N MET A 277 -13.19 13.94 -11.44
CA MET A 277 -12.49 12.68 -11.71
C MET A 277 -12.65 11.64 -10.58
N SER A 278 -12.79 12.06 -9.32
CA SER A 278 -13.01 11.18 -8.18
C SER A 278 -14.45 10.65 -8.09
N ALA A 279 -15.43 11.36 -8.59
CA ALA A 279 -16.84 11.00 -8.46
C ALA A 279 -17.23 9.68 -9.15
N LYS A 280 -16.48 9.23 -10.16
CA LYS A 280 -16.68 7.92 -10.80
C LYS A 280 -16.09 6.74 -10.03
N HIS A 281 -15.09 6.98 -9.17
CA HIS A 281 -14.41 5.94 -8.37
C HIS A 281 -14.89 5.88 -6.92
N GLU A 282 -15.57 6.92 -6.42
CA GLU A 282 -16.14 6.97 -5.06
C GLU A 282 -17.44 6.16 -4.90
N GLN A 283 -17.93 5.49 -5.94
CA GLN A 283 -19.11 4.61 -5.86
C GLN A 283 -18.94 3.37 -4.97
N ASN A 284 -17.77 3.17 -4.36
CA ASN A 284 -17.52 2.14 -3.36
C ASN A 284 -17.46 2.67 -1.92
N ILE A 285 -17.90 3.89 -1.67
CA ILE A 285 -18.09 4.43 -0.32
C ILE A 285 -19.53 4.12 0.11
N SER A 286 -19.71 3.76 1.37
CA SER A 286 -21.01 3.35 1.91
C SER A 286 -22.14 4.36 1.55
N PRO A 287 -23.39 3.90 1.36
CA PRO A 287 -24.51 4.71 0.88
C PRO A 287 -24.94 5.89 1.77
N GLU A 288 -24.26 6.14 2.88
CA GLU A 288 -24.65 7.13 3.89
C GLU A 288 -23.95 8.49 3.77
N GLU A 289 -23.01 8.68 2.82
CA GLU A 289 -22.44 10.02 2.63
C GLU A 289 -23.34 10.87 1.69
N PRO A 290 -23.84 12.02 2.15
CA PRO A 290 -24.61 12.92 1.29
C PRO A 290 -23.75 13.45 0.15
N ALA A 291 -24.33 13.54 -1.06
CA ALA A 291 -23.68 14.18 -2.20
C ALA A 291 -23.15 15.57 -1.78
N ILE A 292 -21.83 15.75 -1.85
CA ILE A 292 -21.17 16.98 -1.38
C ILE A 292 -21.54 18.10 -2.35
N ALA A 293 -22.24 19.11 -1.85
CA ALA A 293 -22.48 20.36 -2.59
C ALA A 293 -21.15 21.09 -2.85
N ASP A 294 -21.11 22.01 -3.81
CA ASP A 294 -19.92 22.78 -4.21
C ASP A 294 -19.26 23.59 -3.04
N GLU A 295 -19.95 23.74 -1.92
CA GLU A 295 -19.41 24.30 -0.70
C GLU A 295 -18.79 23.18 0.14
N GLY A 296 -17.50 23.32 0.48
CA GLY A 296 -16.74 22.32 1.23
C GLY A 296 -17.40 21.89 2.53
N VAL A 297 -17.38 20.61 2.86
CA VAL A 297 -17.93 20.03 4.07
C VAL A 297 -16.92 20.20 5.21
N ARG A 298 -17.37 20.78 6.32
CA ARG A 298 -16.55 20.87 7.54
C ARG A 298 -16.36 19.47 8.14
N VAL A 299 -15.12 19.09 8.38
CA VAL A 299 -14.74 17.79 8.95
C VAL A 299 -14.12 17.96 10.34
N PRO A 300 -14.29 16.96 11.24
CA PRO A 300 -13.79 17.03 12.61
C PRO A 300 -12.28 16.96 12.68
N ALA A 301 -11.72 17.38 13.81
CA ALA A 301 -10.33 17.08 14.17
C ALA A 301 -10.19 15.60 14.57
N TYR A 302 -8.95 15.09 14.59
CA TYR A 302 -8.68 13.71 14.98
C TYR A 302 -9.23 13.34 16.37
N ARG A 303 -9.08 14.24 17.33
CA ARG A 303 -9.54 14.04 18.70
C ARG A 303 -11.06 14.08 18.85
N ASP A 304 -11.76 14.58 17.83
CA ASP A 304 -13.25 14.57 17.78
C ASP A 304 -13.79 13.33 17.06
N GLU A 305 -12.92 12.48 16.51
CA GLU A 305 -13.33 11.24 15.83
C GLU A 305 -13.77 10.17 16.86
N PRO A 306 -14.69 9.26 16.49
CA PRO A 306 -15.17 8.21 17.39
C PRO A 306 -14.05 7.33 17.96
N SER A 307 -14.11 7.05 19.26
CA SER A 307 -13.15 6.18 19.97
C SER A 307 -11.70 6.68 19.97
N VAL A 308 -11.48 7.97 19.78
CA VAL A 308 -10.19 8.65 19.96
C VAL A 308 -10.17 9.34 21.32
N ALA A 309 -9.03 9.30 22.00
CA ALA A 309 -8.88 9.97 23.30
C ALA A 309 -8.77 11.50 23.11
N GLU A 310 -9.39 12.28 24.00
CA GLU A 310 -9.39 13.75 23.96
C GLU A 310 -7.97 14.35 23.94
N GLU A 311 -7.04 13.72 24.67
CA GLU A 311 -5.62 14.13 24.76
C GLU A 311 -4.71 13.24 23.91
N SER A 312 -5.24 12.59 22.89
CA SER A 312 -4.44 11.70 22.03
C SER A 312 -3.21 12.40 21.45
N THR A 313 -2.08 11.71 21.52
CA THR A 313 -0.80 12.12 20.92
C THR A 313 -0.45 11.27 19.69
N THR A 314 -1.38 10.47 19.20
CA THR A 314 -1.21 9.62 18.02
C THR A 314 -1.10 10.47 16.77
N GLU A 315 -0.08 10.25 15.99
CA GLU A 315 0.14 10.96 14.74
C GLU A 315 -0.76 10.40 13.63
N THR A 316 -1.30 11.32 12.81
CA THR A 316 -2.07 11.01 11.60
C THR A 316 -1.33 11.41 10.32
N TYR A 317 -0.13 11.91 10.48
CA TYR A 317 0.80 12.30 9.43
C TYR A 317 2.22 11.94 9.85
N ALA A 318 2.98 11.41 8.91
CA ALA A 318 4.42 11.20 9.05
C ALA A 318 5.15 11.58 7.76
N ALA A 319 6.31 12.25 7.90
CA ALA A 319 7.24 12.46 6.79
C ALA A 319 8.66 12.17 7.26
N LEU A 320 9.45 11.52 6.40
CA LEU A 320 10.80 11.10 6.69
C LEU A 320 11.73 11.46 5.53
N LYS A 321 12.96 11.86 5.86
CA LYS A 321 14.08 11.88 4.94
C LYS A 321 14.90 10.62 5.19
N LEU A 322 15.00 9.74 4.19
CA LEU A 322 15.76 8.49 4.26
C LEU A 322 17.04 8.62 3.45
N ASP A 323 18.12 8.07 3.98
CA ASP A 323 19.38 7.86 3.27
C ASP A 323 19.57 6.36 3.03
N ILE A 324 19.87 5.98 1.78
CA ILE A 324 20.17 4.60 1.40
C ILE A 324 21.67 4.52 1.14
N ASP A 325 22.39 3.86 2.05
CA ASP A 325 23.85 3.79 2.03
C ASP A 325 24.35 2.63 1.16
N ASN A 326 24.31 2.84 -0.15
CA ASN A 326 24.87 1.93 -1.13
C ASN A 326 25.46 2.71 -2.35
N TRP A 327 26.16 2.00 -3.24
CA TRP A 327 26.81 2.62 -4.39
C TRP A 327 25.86 3.34 -5.36
N ARG A 328 24.61 2.88 -5.46
CA ARG A 328 23.60 3.45 -6.35
C ARG A 328 23.01 4.75 -5.78
N TRP A 329 22.80 4.84 -4.46
CA TRP A 329 21.96 5.86 -3.85
C TRP A 329 22.65 6.76 -2.84
N ALA A 330 23.91 6.51 -2.48
CA ALA A 330 24.63 7.38 -1.53
C ALA A 330 24.51 8.85 -1.94
N ASP A 331 24.16 9.74 -0.99
CA ASP A 331 23.90 11.18 -1.15
C ASP A 331 22.63 11.53 -1.99
N VAL A 332 21.76 10.57 -2.30
CA VAL A 332 20.45 10.82 -2.90
C VAL A 332 19.39 10.64 -1.83
N PRO A 333 18.81 11.70 -1.25
CA PRO A 333 17.78 11.55 -0.24
C PRO A 333 16.45 11.06 -0.84
N PHE A 334 15.78 10.19 -0.09
CA PHE A 334 14.42 9.76 -0.34
C PHE A 334 13.51 10.45 0.67
N TYR A 335 12.66 11.36 0.20
CA TYR A 335 11.62 11.98 1.02
C TYR A 335 10.34 11.19 0.89
N ILE A 336 9.85 10.67 1.99
CA ILE A 336 8.59 9.91 2.01
C ILE A 336 7.61 10.57 2.95
N ARG A 337 6.33 10.59 2.59
CA ARG A 337 5.26 11.11 3.47
C ARG A 337 3.95 10.37 3.28
N THR A 338 3.18 10.34 4.36
CA THR A 338 1.82 9.85 4.39
C THR A 338 0.98 10.64 5.38
N GLY A 339 -0.32 10.68 5.17
CA GLY A 339 -1.23 11.32 6.11
C GLY A 339 -2.69 11.13 5.76
N LYS A 340 -3.55 11.32 6.77
CA LYS A 340 -5.00 11.33 6.64
C LYS A 340 -5.54 12.76 6.57
N ARG A 341 -6.77 12.93 6.08
CA ARG A 341 -7.40 14.25 5.87
C ARG A 341 -6.52 15.20 5.06
N MET A 342 -5.73 14.68 4.13
CA MET A 342 -4.92 15.50 3.24
C MET A 342 -5.74 16.13 2.12
N ALA A 343 -5.11 17.05 1.37
CA ALA A 343 -5.77 17.87 0.33
C ALA A 343 -6.36 17.04 -0.82
N ALA A 344 -5.76 15.90 -1.14
CA ALA A 344 -6.21 15.00 -2.18
C ALA A 344 -5.88 13.54 -1.83
N LYS A 345 -6.66 12.59 -2.37
CA LYS A 345 -6.24 11.19 -2.45
C LYS A 345 -5.19 11.10 -3.54
N TYR A 346 -3.94 10.88 -3.14
CA TYR A 346 -2.81 10.94 -4.06
C TYR A 346 -1.69 10.02 -3.62
N SER A 347 -1.29 9.12 -4.51
CA SER A 347 -0.12 8.26 -4.29
C SER A 347 0.78 8.35 -5.51
N SER A 348 2.04 8.76 -5.31
CA SER A 348 2.99 8.91 -6.40
C SER A 348 4.43 8.69 -5.97
N ILE A 349 5.27 8.38 -6.96
CA ILE A 349 6.72 8.37 -6.85
C ILE A 349 7.26 9.41 -7.83
N VAL A 350 8.04 10.37 -7.34
CA VAL A 350 8.67 11.42 -8.14
C VAL A 350 10.17 11.20 -8.14
N ILE A 351 10.73 10.98 -9.32
CA ILE A 351 12.17 10.89 -9.55
C ILE A 351 12.66 12.21 -10.12
N GLN A 352 13.32 13.01 -9.32
CA GLN A 352 13.87 14.30 -9.73
C GLN A 352 15.30 14.13 -10.23
N PHE A 353 15.56 14.49 -11.47
CA PHE A 353 16.90 14.47 -12.03
C PHE A 353 17.69 15.73 -11.67
N LYS A 354 19.00 15.59 -11.63
CA LYS A 354 19.94 16.70 -11.47
C LYS A 354 19.80 17.70 -12.61
N LYS A 355 20.05 18.96 -12.32
CA LYS A 355 20.00 20.04 -13.32
C LYS A 355 21.09 19.84 -14.36
N ALA A 356 20.74 20.04 -15.64
CA ALA A 356 21.72 20.11 -16.70
C ALA A 356 22.66 21.35 -16.52
N PRO A 357 23.92 21.25 -16.98
CA PRO A 357 24.82 22.42 -16.99
C PRO A 357 24.27 23.57 -17.85
N PHE A 358 24.28 24.77 -17.34
CA PHE A 358 23.72 25.95 -18.01
C PHE A 358 24.63 26.58 -19.11
N VAL A 359 25.85 26.11 -19.25
CA VAL A 359 26.89 26.71 -20.10
C VAL A 359 26.45 26.97 -21.54
N LEU A 360 25.71 26.01 -22.15
CA LEU A 360 25.21 26.12 -23.53
C LEU A 360 24.28 27.31 -23.75
N PHE A 361 23.59 27.78 -22.73
CA PHE A 361 22.52 28.77 -22.82
C PHE A 361 22.90 30.16 -22.28
N ARG A 362 24.17 30.39 -21.91
CA ARG A 362 24.66 31.63 -21.31
C ARG A 362 24.32 32.88 -22.11
N ASP A 363 24.46 32.78 -23.43
CA ASP A 363 24.28 33.93 -24.34
C ASP A 363 22.93 33.89 -25.05
N THR A 364 21.94 33.29 -24.42
CA THR A 364 20.56 33.20 -24.92
C THR A 364 19.59 33.89 -23.98
N SER A 365 18.34 34.06 -24.39
CA SER A 365 17.27 34.56 -23.56
C SER A 365 16.74 33.59 -22.49
N ILE A 366 17.37 32.40 -22.34
CA ILE A 366 17.02 31.43 -21.34
C ILE A 366 17.65 31.80 -20.01
N GLU A 367 16.83 32.19 -19.04
CA GLU A 367 17.28 32.55 -17.70
C GLU A 367 17.44 31.31 -16.80
N LYS A 368 16.63 30.26 -17.04
CA LYS A 368 16.57 29.04 -16.21
C LYS A 368 16.21 27.81 -17.03
N LEU A 369 16.93 26.71 -16.80
CA LEU A 369 16.60 25.41 -17.39
C LEU A 369 15.46 24.73 -16.62
N THR A 370 14.56 24.09 -17.35
CA THR A 370 13.57 23.18 -16.79
C THR A 370 14.29 21.94 -16.24
N THR A 371 13.95 21.54 -15.04
CA THR A 371 14.46 20.30 -14.46
C THR A 371 13.65 19.11 -14.95
N ASN A 372 14.32 18.03 -15.34
CA ASN A 372 13.65 16.80 -15.76
C ASN A 372 13.20 16.00 -14.56
N ARG A 373 12.02 15.42 -14.64
CA ARG A 373 11.52 14.46 -13.64
C ARG A 373 10.64 13.40 -14.29
N ILE A 374 10.59 12.25 -13.66
CA ILE A 374 9.61 11.19 -13.92
C ILE A 374 8.67 11.16 -12.73
N GLU A 375 7.38 11.17 -12.98
CA GLU A 375 6.32 11.09 -11.98
C GLU A 375 5.49 9.83 -12.28
N ILE A 376 5.49 8.88 -11.34
CA ILE A 376 4.77 7.62 -11.45
C ILE A 376 3.54 7.76 -10.56
N HIS A 377 2.37 7.80 -11.18
CA HIS A 377 1.08 7.96 -10.53
C HIS A 377 0.51 6.59 -10.16
N ILE A 378 0.22 6.38 -8.88
CA ILE A 378 -0.33 5.13 -8.34
C ILE A 378 -1.82 5.28 -8.02
N GLN A 379 -2.23 6.46 -7.59
CA GLN A 379 -3.63 6.83 -7.28
C GLN A 379 -3.84 8.34 -7.40
N PRO A 380 -5.03 8.82 -7.81
CA PRO A 380 -6.22 8.04 -8.25
C PRO A 380 -6.08 7.48 -9.65
N ASP A 381 -5.35 8.17 -10.52
CA ASP A 381 -5.16 7.80 -11.93
C ASP A 381 -3.80 7.14 -12.10
N GLU A 382 -3.78 5.94 -12.65
CA GLU A 382 -2.55 5.18 -12.84
C GLU A 382 -1.85 5.58 -14.14
N GLY A 383 -0.56 5.94 -14.04
CA GLY A 383 0.19 6.39 -15.21
C GLY A 383 1.62 6.82 -14.91
N ILE A 384 2.28 7.34 -15.95
CA ILE A 384 3.64 7.89 -15.86
C ILE A 384 3.70 9.20 -16.65
N THR A 385 4.22 10.25 -16.03
CA THR A 385 4.48 11.53 -16.68
C THR A 385 5.98 11.79 -16.75
N LEU A 386 6.50 12.09 -17.94
CA LEU A 386 7.88 12.56 -18.15
C LEU A 386 7.87 14.08 -18.40
N HIS A 387 8.46 14.83 -17.48
CA HIS A 387 8.62 16.28 -17.60
C HIS A 387 10.00 16.63 -18.17
N PHE A 388 10.05 17.46 -19.23
CA PHE A 388 11.31 17.92 -19.84
C PHE A 388 11.16 19.29 -20.49
N GLY A 389 12.29 19.89 -20.87
CA GLY A 389 12.30 21.18 -21.56
C GLY A 389 12.33 21.02 -23.07
N ALA A 390 11.51 21.81 -23.77
CA ALA A 390 11.53 21.91 -25.23
C ALA A 390 11.68 23.35 -25.68
N LYS A 391 12.24 23.58 -26.89
CA LYS A 391 12.31 24.91 -27.48
C LYS A 391 10.93 25.38 -27.88
N ILE A 392 10.53 26.55 -27.42
CA ILE A 392 9.30 27.23 -27.88
C ILE A 392 9.50 27.64 -29.37
N PRO A 393 8.56 27.34 -30.28
CA PRO A 393 8.64 27.78 -31.66
C PRO A 393 8.82 29.30 -31.79
N GLY A 394 9.73 29.73 -32.65
CA GLY A 394 10.01 31.17 -32.88
C GLY A 394 11.47 31.43 -33.20
N PRO A 395 11.79 32.68 -33.57
CA PRO A 395 13.16 33.09 -33.96
C PRO A 395 14.15 33.20 -32.78
N ILE A 396 13.61 33.35 -31.57
CA ILE A 396 14.42 33.46 -30.34
C ILE A 396 14.47 32.10 -29.66
N VAL A 397 15.65 31.77 -29.08
CA VAL A 397 15.78 30.53 -28.32
C VAL A 397 15.15 30.72 -26.93
N GLN A 398 13.92 30.23 -26.79
CA GLN A 398 13.20 30.15 -25.52
C GLN A 398 12.87 28.70 -25.20
N MET A 399 12.85 28.37 -23.90
CA MET A 399 12.53 27.03 -23.41
C MET A 399 11.21 27.03 -22.64
N GLY A 400 10.36 26.07 -22.93
CA GLY A 400 9.14 25.76 -22.18
C GLY A 400 9.22 24.39 -21.55
N ALA A 401 8.45 24.19 -20.47
CA ALA A 401 8.23 22.87 -19.92
C ALA A 401 7.21 22.09 -20.78
N VAL A 402 7.44 20.80 -20.98
CA VAL A 402 6.58 19.90 -21.74
C VAL A 402 6.41 18.61 -20.96
N ASP A 403 5.20 18.05 -21.00
CA ASP A 403 4.87 16.78 -20.37
C ASP A 403 4.55 15.73 -21.45
N MET A 404 5.05 14.52 -21.23
CA MET A 404 4.65 13.32 -21.98
C MET A 404 3.95 12.39 -21.00
N ASP A 405 2.67 12.18 -21.23
CA ASP A 405 1.80 11.42 -20.35
C ASP A 405 1.47 10.05 -20.94
N PHE A 406 1.64 9.03 -20.11
CA PHE A 406 1.09 7.70 -20.32
C PHE A 406 0.06 7.44 -19.22
N ASN A 407 -1.16 7.10 -19.60
CA ASN A 407 -2.25 6.73 -18.70
C ASN A 407 -2.71 5.31 -19.03
N TYR A 408 -2.86 4.46 -18.01
CA TYR A 408 -3.24 3.06 -18.18
C TYR A 408 -4.63 2.89 -18.82
N VAL A 409 -5.59 3.70 -18.38
CA VAL A 409 -6.97 3.61 -18.86
C VAL A 409 -7.06 3.93 -20.35
N ASP A 410 -6.28 4.91 -20.82
CA ASP A 410 -6.28 5.33 -22.23
C ASP A 410 -5.69 4.25 -23.17
N HIS A 411 -4.72 3.47 -22.69
CA HIS A 411 -4.02 2.47 -23.50
C HIS A 411 -4.56 1.04 -23.37
N PHE A 412 -5.00 0.66 -22.16
CA PHE A 412 -5.37 -0.73 -21.84
C PHE A 412 -6.85 -0.88 -21.44
N GLY A 413 -7.60 0.22 -21.36
CA GLY A 413 -8.98 0.23 -20.90
C GLY A 413 -9.10 0.17 -19.37
N GLU A 414 -10.32 0.25 -18.86
CA GLU A 414 -10.57 0.20 -17.41
C GLU A 414 -10.29 -1.21 -16.88
N GLN A 415 -9.18 -1.37 -16.16
CA GLN A 415 -8.89 -2.52 -15.33
C GLN A 415 -8.89 -2.07 -13.86
N LEU A 416 -10.06 -2.12 -13.24
CA LEU A 416 -10.21 -1.83 -11.82
C LEU A 416 -9.82 -3.07 -10.99
N SER A 417 -8.53 -3.28 -10.75
CA SER A 417 -8.07 -4.26 -9.76
C SER A 417 -7.93 -3.56 -8.40
N THR A 418 -8.55 -4.15 -7.37
CA THR A 418 -8.37 -3.68 -5.99
C THR A 418 -6.98 -4.02 -5.43
N GLY A 419 -6.17 -4.75 -6.18
CA GLY A 419 -4.90 -5.33 -5.74
C GLY A 419 -5.06 -6.67 -5.01
N TYR A 420 -6.16 -6.89 -4.31
CA TYR A 420 -6.42 -8.17 -3.64
C TYR A 420 -6.67 -9.33 -4.61
N GLU A 421 -7.38 -9.08 -5.70
CA GLU A 421 -7.66 -10.09 -6.73
C GLU A 421 -6.36 -10.70 -7.25
N ARG A 422 -5.38 -9.87 -7.56
CA ARG A 422 -4.06 -10.28 -8.02
C ARG A 422 -3.32 -11.09 -6.94
N LEU A 423 -3.26 -10.60 -5.72
CA LEU A 423 -2.56 -11.28 -4.63
C LEU A 423 -3.19 -12.63 -4.28
N LEU A 424 -4.51 -12.74 -4.29
CA LEU A 424 -5.19 -14.02 -4.09
C LEU A 424 -4.88 -15.00 -5.22
N PHE A 425 -4.86 -14.54 -6.47
CA PHE A 425 -4.48 -15.36 -7.61
C PHE A 425 -3.03 -15.83 -7.51
N ASP A 426 -2.09 -14.94 -7.20
CA ASP A 426 -0.67 -15.27 -7.03
C ASP A 426 -0.48 -16.30 -5.90
N CYS A 427 -1.20 -16.14 -4.79
CA CYS A 427 -1.21 -17.15 -3.74
C CYS A 427 -1.73 -18.50 -4.24
N MET A 428 -2.79 -18.54 -5.06
CA MET A 428 -3.35 -19.80 -5.60
C MET A 428 -2.38 -20.50 -6.55
N ILE A 429 -1.61 -19.77 -7.35
CA ILE A 429 -0.59 -20.37 -8.25
C ILE A 429 0.75 -20.62 -7.56
N GLY A 430 0.99 -20.01 -6.39
CA GLY A 430 2.22 -20.17 -5.60
C GLY A 430 3.31 -19.15 -5.92
N ASP A 431 2.97 -18.08 -6.59
CA ASP A 431 3.86 -16.96 -6.82
C ASP A 431 3.92 -16.07 -5.56
N ALA A 432 5.07 -15.96 -4.95
CA ALA A 432 5.28 -15.14 -3.76
C ALA A 432 6.00 -13.81 -4.05
N THR A 433 6.13 -13.41 -5.32
CA THR A 433 6.86 -12.21 -5.74
C THR A 433 6.30 -10.92 -5.10
N LEU A 434 4.98 -10.84 -4.97
CA LEU A 434 4.28 -9.67 -4.43
C LEU A 434 3.96 -9.79 -2.93
N PHE A 435 4.64 -10.68 -2.21
CA PHE A 435 4.42 -10.89 -0.77
C PHE A 435 5.67 -10.62 0.04
N GLN A 436 5.49 -10.02 1.20
CA GLN A 436 6.60 -9.71 2.08
C GLN A 436 7.19 -10.97 2.72
N ARG A 437 8.52 -11.04 2.74
CA ARG A 437 9.27 -12.09 3.43
C ARG A 437 9.60 -11.66 4.87
N ALA A 438 9.87 -12.60 5.76
CA ALA A 438 10.13 -12.33 7.17
C ALA A 438 11.25 -11.29 7.39
N ASP A 439 12.36 -11.41 6.68
CA ASP A 439 13.50 -10.50 6.76
C ASP A 439 13.19 -9.08 6.25
N MET A 440 12.31 -8.94 5.24
CA MET A 440 11.83 -7.63 4.79
C MET A 440 11.04 -6.93 5.90
N VAL A 441 10.10 -7.65 6.55
CA VAL A 441 9.31 -7.12 7.68
C VAL A 441 10.22 -6.69 8.82
N GLU A 442 11.18 -7.53 9.22
CA GLU A 442 12.10 -7.22 10.32
C GLU A 442 13.01 -6.03 10.00
N SER A 443 13.54 -5.95 8.76
CA SER A 443 14.37 -4.82 8.32
C SER A 443 13.57 -3.52 8.29
N SER A 444 12.30 -3.56 7.85
CA SER A 444 11.40 -2.40 7.86
C SER A 444 11.17 -1.89 9.29
N TRP A 445 10.89 -2.79 10.24
CA TRP A 445 10.73 -2.40 11.64
C TRP A 445 12.02 -1.92 12.30
N ALA A 446 13.17 -2.49 11.93
CA ALA A 446 14.48 -2.03 12.43
C ALA A 446 14.75 -0.56 12.10
N THR A 447 14.27 -0.09 10.94
CA THR A 447 14.41 1.32 10.53
C THR A 447 13.49 2.26 11.33
N VAL A 448 12.24 1.86 11.61
CA VAL A 448 11.25 2.76 12.23
C VAL A 448 11.19 2.67 13.74
N THR A 449 11.62 1.57 14.34
CA THR A 449 11.58 1.39 15.81
C THR A 449 12.34 2.50 16.56
N PRO A 450 13.55 2.94 16.17
CA PRO A 450 14.22 4.06 16.83
C PRO A 450 13.44 5.37 16.80
N ILE A 451 12.67 5.61 15.75
CA ILE A 451 11.78 6.79 15.66
C ILE A 451 10.66 6.68 16.70
N LEU A 452 10.07 5.50 16.84
CA LEU A 452 9.02 5.24 17.83
C LEU A 452 9.53 5.41 19.25
N ASP A 453 10.75 4.97 19.54
CA ASP A 453 11.39 5.12 20.85
C ASP A 453 11.57 6.60 21.20
N VAL A 454 12.06 7.41 20.25
CA VAL A 454 12.20 8.85 20.43
C VAL A 454 10.84 9.52 20.62
N TRP A 455 9.84 9.15 19.85
CA TRP A 455 8.50 9.73 19.94
C TRP A 455 7.77 9.35 21.23
N SER A 456 8.04 8.15 21.75
CA SER A 456 7.56 7.73 23.07
C SER A 456 8.22 8.51 24.21
N ALA A 457 9.53 8.77 24.12
CA ALA A 457 10.28 9.51 25.12
C ALA A 457 9.97 11.02 25.11
N ILE A 458 9.65 11.56 23.94
CA ILE A 458 9.39 13.00 23.73
C ILE A 458 8.01 13.16 23.07
N PRO A 459 6.93 13.24 23.86
CA PRO A 459 5.58 13.43 23.30
C PRO A 459 5.45 14.78 22.58
N PRO A 460 4.55 14.90 21.59
CA PRO A 460 4.36 16.12 20.85
C PRO A 460 3.78 17.21 21.77
N ARG A 461 4.26 18.44 21.62
CA ARG A 461 3.79 19.58 22.44
C ARG A 461 2.61 20.34 21.81
N GLU A 462 2.45 20.25 20.50
CA GLU A 462 1.56 21.11 19.71
C GLU A 462 0.74 20.29 18.71
N PHE A 463 -0.16 19.42 19.19
CA PHE A 463 -1.16 18.78 18.34
C PHE A 463 -2.53 19.47 18.55
N PRO A 464 -3.33 19.61 17.46
CA PRO A 464 -3.08 19.28 16.05
C PRO A 464 -2.07 20.26 15.37
N LYS A 465 -1.34 19.79 14.33
CA LYS A 465 -0.32 20.56 13.60
C LYS A 465 -0.71 20.94 12.18
N TYR A 466 -1.77 20.36 11.61
CA TYR A 466 -2.24 20.74 10.27
C TYR A 466 -3.77 20.69 10.18
N GLU A 467 -4.33 21.55 9.35
CA GLU A 467 -5.76 21.58 9.07
C GLU A 467 -6.12 20.45 8.10
N SER A 468 -7.29 19.85 8.30
CA SER A 468 -7.88 18.92 7.33
C SER A 468 -8.04 19.59 5.96
N GLY A 469 -7.68 18.89 4.89
CA GLY A 469 -7.71 19.40 3.52
C GLY A 469 -6.41 20.12 3.10
N THR A 470 -5.34 20.04 3.90
CA THR A 470 -4.01 20.57 3.54
C THR A 470 -3.02 19.45 3.20
N TRP A 471 -1.82 19.80 2.75
CA TRP A 471 -0.75 18.82 2.43
C TRP A 471 0.08 18.41 3.66
N GLY A 472 -0.36 18.67 4.86
CA GLY A 472 0.32 18.32 6.10
C GLY A 472 0.87 19.52 6.85
N PRO A 473 1.64 19.29 7.92
CA PRO A 473 2.22 20.36 8.74
C PRO A 473 3.35 21.10 8.01
N ALA A 474 3.54 22.40 8.33
CA ALA A 474 4.61 23.22 7.78
C ALA A 474 6.01 22.64 8.04
N ASP A 475 6.22 21.94 9.15
CA ASP A 475 7.47 21.24 9.46
C ASP A 475 7.87 20.25 8.34
N ALA A 476 6.91 19.68 7.62
CA ALA A 476 7.18 18.79 6.50
C ALA A 476 7.69 19.54 5.26
N ASP A 477 7.25 20.77 5.03
CA ASP A 477 7.82 21.62 3.98
C ASP A 477 9.23 22.08 4.35
N GLU A 478 9.47 22.39 5.63
CA GLU A 478 10.79 22.76 6.14
C GLU A 478 11.79 21.61 6.00
N LEU A 479 11.36 20.36 6.17
CA LEU A 479 12.21 19.18 5.98
C LEU A 479 12.90 19.18 4.61
N LEU A 480 12.19 19.51 3.53
CA LEU A 480 12.76 19.59 2.18
C LEU A 480 13.43 20.95 1.94
N ALA A 481 12.90 22.03 2.52
CA ALA A 481 13.43 23.39 2.32
C ALA A 481 14.87 23.54 2.85
N ARG A 482 15.25 22.80 3.90
CA ARG A 482 16.64 22.73 4.41
C ARG A 482 17.64 22.30 3.34
N ASP A 483 17.20 21.43 2.42
CA ASP A 483 18.00 20.95 1.29
C ASP A 483 17.73 21.76 0.00
N GLY A 484 17.00 22.88 0.09
CA GLY A 484 16.63 23.71 -1.06
C GLY A 484 15.60 23.08 -1.99
N ARG A 485 14.81 22.13 -1.50
CA ARG A 485 13.81 21.33 -2.24
C ARG A 485 12.39 21.66 -1.78
N LYS A 486 11.40 21.17 -2.53
CA LYS A 486 9.97 21.31 -2.22
C LYS A 486 9.24 20.01 -2.56
N TRP A 487 8.16 19.73 -1.83
CA TRP A 487 7.26 18.65 -2.20
C TRP A 487 6.62 18.91 -3.57
N LYS A 488 6.52 17.85 -4.36
CA LYS A 488 5.62 17.82 -5.51
C LYS A 488 4.25 17.39 -4.99
N ASN A 489 3.30 18.28 -5.04
CA ASN A 489 1.90 18.03 -4.71
C ASN A 489 1.12 17.70 -5.99
N ALA A 490 -0.04 17.02 -5.85
CA ALA A 490 -0.95 16.88 -6.96
C ALA A 490 -1.33 18.27 -7.52
N GLU A 491 -1.32 18.38 -8.83
CA GLU A 491 -1.83 19.60 -9.47
C GLU A 491 -3.36 19.58 -9.45
N PRO A 492 -4.01 20.72 -9.17
CA PRO A 492 -5.44 20.78 -9.38
C PRO A 492 -5.71 20.48 -10.86
N PRO A 493 -6.82 19.75 -11.19
CA PRO A 493 -7.14 19.45 -12.57
C PRO A 493 -7.18 20.75 -13.39
N ALA A 494 -6.54 20.73 -14.54
CA ALA A 494 -6.55 21.86 -15.44
C ALA A 494 -8.02 22.17 -15.79
N ASN A 495 -8.48 23.36 -15.44
CA ASN A 495 -9.79 23.83 -15.85
C ASN A 495 -9.89 23.71 -17.39
N SER A 496 -10.78 22.87 -17.88
CA SER A 496 -11.02 22.61 -19.31
C SER A 496 -11.54 23.84 -20.10
N SER A 497 -11.39 25.04 -19.55
CA SER A 497 -11.85 26.32 -20.14
C SER A 497 -10.79 27.11 -20.90
N ALA A 498 -9.54 26.57 -21.06
CA ALA A 498 -8.45 27.29 -21.76
C ALA A 498 -8.05 26.67 -23.10
N ALA A 499 -8.93 25.83 -23.72
CA ALA A 499 -8.75 25.38 -25.09
C ALA A 499 -9.83 26.02 -25.98
N LYS A 500 -9.60 27.27 -26.37
CA LYS A 500 -10.23 27.89 -27.53
C LYS A 500 -9.18 28.60 -28.36
#